data_679a92559da3c70e012f4d455f06ab8b
#
_entry.id   679a92559da3c70e012f4d455f06ab8b
#
_cell.length_a   1.000
_cell.length_b   1.000
_cell.length_c   1.000
_cell.angle_alpha   90.00
_cell.angle_beta   90.00
_cell.angle_gamma   90.00
#
_symmetry.space_group_name_H-M   'P 1'
#
loop_
_entity.id
_entity.type
_entity.pdbx_description
1 polymer ?
#
loop_
_entity_poly.entity_id
_entity_poly.type
_entity_poly.pdbx_seq_one_letter_code
_entity_poly.pdbx_strand_id
1 'polypeptide(L)'
;MPTGHRFLATDLHQFVVSLFTHLGSTSGEATLVADHLIAANLAGHDSHGVGMIPSYVKSHAGGFLQLNRHATVTKDAGAVVTLDGNAGFGQVVAHEAMQLGIEKAKQHGMAAIALRNAHHVGRIGYWAEQCAAAGLISIHFVSVIGDPMVAPFRGKDSRFGTNPLCVVFPREGHPPLLLDYATSAIAFGKTRVAWHKGEAVAPGCLIDAKGLPTTDPAVMQTSPLGALLTFAQHKGYALATLCEVLGGALSGGQTTHQESLQTSVDAIFNCMTTVILRPDAFDALDSQAQTEAFIAWCKQSPHDADAPVLAPGEWEAANREARLAQGIPLDAGSWQAICAAARDVGLSESHFDRCRPLA
;
A
#
# COMPACT_ATOMS: atom_id res chain seq x y z
N MET A 1 -22.62 15.34 8.03
CA MET A 1 -21.26 14.88 7.81
C MET A 1 -20.76 14.29 9.12
N PRO A 2 -20.25 13.06 9.21
CA PRO A 2 -19.62 12.61 10.43
C PRO A 2 -18.41 13.52 10.66
N THR A 3 -18.36 14.14 11.82
CA THR A 3 -17.29 15.03 12.27
C THR A 3 -16.01 14.20 12.39
N GLY A 4 -15.20 14.19 11.36
CA GLY A 4 -13.85 13.61 11.41
C GLY A 4 -12.93 14.53 12.20
N HIS A 5 -12.04 13.96 12.94
CA HIS A 5 -10.97 14.67 13.62
C HIS A 5 -9.81 14.92 12.65
N ARG A 6 -9.07 16.02 12.84
CA ARG A 6 -7.80 16.28 12.14
C ARG A 6 -6.65 16.26 13.14
N PHE A 7 -5.53 15.70 12.74
CA PHE A 7 -4.36 15.55 13.61
C PHE A 7 -3.11 16.12 12.92
N LEU A 8 -2.25 16.77 13.67
CA LEU A 8 -0.92 17.12 13.15
C LEU A 8 -0.16 15.84 12.82
N ALA A 9 0.49 15.83 11.66
CA ALA A 9 1.29 14.67 11.21
C ALA A 9 2.40 14.33 12.20
N THR A 10 3.03 15.33 12.80
CA THR A 10 4.09 15.17 13.83
C THR A 10 3.58 14.49 15.10
N ASP A 11 2.42 14.90 15.59
CA ASP A 11 1.87 14.37 16.85
C ASP A 11 1.37 12.94 16.65
N LEU A 12 0.71 12.69 15.51
CA LEU A 12 0.27 11.36 15.15
C LEU A 12 1.45 10.41 14.92
N HIS A 13 2.53 10.89 14.30
CA HIS A 13 3.77 10.12 14.13
C HIS A 13 4.37 9.72 15.50
N GLN A 14 4.52 10.66 16.41
CA GLN A 14 5.06 10.38 17.77
C GLN A 14 4.17 9.39 18.53
N PHE A 15 2.85 9.51 18.39
CA PHE A 15 1.89 8.57 18.98
C PHE A 15 2.10 7.16 18.43
N VAL A 16 2.23 7.00 17.11
CA VAL A 16 2.46 5.71 16.45
C VAL A 16 3.79 5.10 16.87
N VAL A 17 4.88 5.88 16.92
CA VAL A 17 6.18 5.42 17.43
C VAL A 17 6.05 4.93 18.88
N SER A 18 5.38 5.69 19.74
CA SER A 18 5.18 5.30 21.14
C SER A 18 4.39 4.00 21.25
N LEU A 19 3.33 3.83 20.44
CA LEU A 19 2.50 2.63 20.43
C LEU A 19 3.31 1.38 20.07
N PHE A 20 4.05 1.42 18.95
CA PHE A 20 4.82 0.24 18.52
C PHE A 20 6.02 -0.03 19.43
N THR A 21 6.62 0.98 20.04
CA THR A 21 7.65 0.78 21.07
C THR A 21 7.08 0.07 22.32
N HIS A 22 5.86 0.42 22.74
CA HIS A 22 5.18 -0.29 23.84
C HIS A 22 4.78 -1.71 23.45
N LEU A 23 4.46 -1.95 22.18
CA LEU A 23 4.20 -3.29 21.65
C LEU A 23 5.46 -4.19 21.71
N GLY A 24 6.67 -3.60 21.76
CA GLY A 24 7.95 -4.31 21.82
C GLY A 24 8.89 -4.08 20.65
N SER A 25 8.53 -3.21 19.71
CA SER A 25 9.42 -2.83 18.61
C SER A 25 10.59 -2.00 19.11
N THR A 26 11.77 -2.16 18.50
CA THR A 26 12.87 -1.20 18.65
C THR A 26 12.43 0.19 18.18
N SER A 27 13.10 1.25 18.65
CA SER A 27 12.80 2.61 18.19
C SER A 27 12.96 2.79 16.68
N GLY A 28 13.95 2.12 16.07
CA GLY A 28 14.15 2.15 14.62
C GLY A 28 13.00 1.51 13.86
N GLU A 29 12.56 0.32 14.26
CA GLU A 29 11.40 -0.36 13.67
C GLU A 29 10.13 0.48 13.82
N ALA A 30 9.84 0.95 15.05
CA ALA A 30 8.66 1.77 15.32
C ALA A 30 8.64 3.06 14.48
N THR A 31 9.81 3.68 14.25
CA THR A 31 9.95 4.88 13.41
C THR A 31 9.66 4.56 11.95
N LEU A 32 10.24 3.51 11.37
CA LEU A 32 9.99 3.11 9.97
C LEU A 32 8.51 2.80 9.73
N VAL A 33 7.86 2.13 10.69
CA VAL A 33 6.42 1.86 10.60
C VAL A 33 5.61 3.15 10.65
N ALA A 34 5.94 4.07 11.57
CA ALA A 34 5.26 5.35 11.70
C ALA A 34 5.46 6.22 10.44
N ASP A 35 6.69 6.33 9.92
CA ASP A 35 7.01 7.07 8.70
C ASP A 35 6.12 6.64 7.54
N HIS A 36 6.03 5.33 7.32
CA HIS A 36 5.21 4.77 6.25
C HIS A 36 3.72 5.06 6.44
N LEU A 37 3.17 4.81 7.64
CA LEU A 37 1.74 4.98 7.91
C LEU A 37 1.32 6.45 7.76
N ILE A 38 2.13 7.37 8.29
CA ILE A 38 1.89 8.81 8.16
C ILE A 38 2.03 9.26 6.70
N ALA A 39 3.06 8.79 5.97
CA ALA A 39 3.22 9.10 4.56
C ALA A 39 2.05 8.59 3.71
N ALA A 40 1.50 7.41 4.00
CA ALA A 40 0.31 6.89 3.35
C ALA A 40 -0.92 7.78 3.59
N ASN A 41 -1.15 8.21 4.84
CA ASN A 41 -2.22 9.18 5.14
C ASN A 41 -1.98 10.51 4.43
N LEU A 42 -0.77 11.07 4.48
CA LEU A 42 -0.46 12.34 3.81
C LEU A 42 -0.73 12.27 2.31
N ALA A 43 -0.40 11.16 1.66
CA ALA A 43 -0.66 10.93 0.24
C ALA A 43 -2.14 10.67 -0.11
N GLY A 44 -3.05 10.59 0.88
CA GLY A 44 -4.47 10.33 0.64
C GLY A 44 -4.86 8.86 0.60
N HIS A 45 -3.91 7.95 0.88
CA HIS A 45 -4.13 6.50 0.91
C HIS A 45 -4.47 6.00 2.32
N ASP A 46 -5.56 6.47 2.89
CA ASP A 46 -5.94 6.24 4.29
C ASP A 46 -6.15 4.76 4.64
N SER A 47 -6.48 3.93 3.66
CA SER A 47 -6.60 2.48 3.84
C SER A 47 -5.28 1.77 4.21
N HIS A 48 -4.14 2.43 3.98
CA HIS A 48 -2.79 1.94 4.27
C HIS A 48 -2.07 2.82 5.31
N GLY A 49 -2.79 3.78 5.89
CA GLY A 49 -2.30 4.68 6.93
C GLY A 49 -2.50 4.13 8.34
N VAL A 50 -2.59 5.02 9.31
CA VAL A 50 -2.70 4.68 10.76
C VAL A 50 -3.92 3.82 11.10
N GLY A 51 -4.94 3.80 10.24
CA GLY A 51 -6.07 2.88 10.37
C GLY A 51 -5.70 1.39 10.34
N MET A 52 -4.46 1.03 9.95
CA MET A 52 -3.93 -0.33 9.97
C MET A 52 -3.42 -0.77 11.36
N ILE A 53 -3.23 0.15 12.29
CA ILE A 53 -2.68 -0.13 13.62
C ILE A 53 -3.42 -1.27 14.35
N PRO A 54 -4.77 -1.26 14.45
CA PRO A 54 -5.48 -2.35 15.13
C PRO A 54 -5.21 -3.72 14.51
N SER A 55 -5.11 -3.79 13.18
CA SER A 55 -4.79 -5.02 12.46
C SER A 55 -3.38 -5.52 12.78
N TYR A 56 -2.39 -4.63 12.87
CA TYR A 56 -1.02 -5.00 13.20
C TYR A 56 -0.89 -5.50 14.65
N VAL A 57 -1.52 -4.81 15.60
CA VAL A 57 -1.56 -5.24 17.01
C VAL A 57 -2.19 -6.62 17.13
N LYS A 58 -3.34 -6.85 16.47
CA LYS A 58 -4.04 -8.14 16.46
C LYS A 58 -3.20 -9.23 15.81
N SER A 59 -2.55 -8.95 14.69
CA SER A 59 -1.70 -9.89 13.98
C SER A 59 -0.46 -10.28 14.79
N HIS A 60 0.12 -9.35 15.54
CA HIS A 60 1.21 -9.65 16.48
C HIS A 60 0.72 -10.54 17.63
N ALA A 61 -0.40 -10.21 18.24
CA ALA A 61 -0.99 -11.01 19.32
C ALA A 61 -1.34 -12.45 18.85
N GLY A 62 -1.72 -12.60 17.58
CA GLY A 62 -1.95 -13.90 16.94
C GLY A 62 -0.68 -14.66 16.54
N GLY A 63 0.51 -14.08 16.71
CA GLY A 63 1.80 -14.69 16.35
C GLY A 63 2.17 -14.63 14.87
N PHE A 64 1.38 -13.92 14.04
CA PHE A 64 1.63 -13.80 12.61
C PHE A 64 2.64 -12.70 12.27
N LEU A 65 2.62 -11.57 12.98
CA LEU A 65 3.59 -10.50 12.86
C LEU A 65 4.71 -10.69 13.88
N GLN A 66 5.94 -10.78 13.40
CA GLN A 66 7.14 -10.92 14.22
C GLN A 66 7.86 -9.57 14.32
N LEU A 67 7.93 -9.00 15.53
CA LEU A 67 8.63 -7.73 15.76
C LEU A 67 10.14 -7.90 15.66
N ASN A 68 10.81 -6.82 15.28
CA ASN A 68 12.29 -6.72 15.22
C ASN A 68 12.92 -7.77 14.29
N ARG A 69 12.19 -8.13 13.22
CA ARG A 69 12.71 -9.00 12.16
C ARG A 69 13.15 -8.18 10.97
N HIS A 70 14.29 -8.54 10.43
CA HIS A 70 14.92 -7.95 9.26
C HIS A 70 14.85 -8.88 8.07
N ALA A 71 14.95 -8.34 6.86
CA ALA A 71 15.01 -9.14 5.64
C ALA A 71 16.34 -9.91 5.58
N THR A 72 16.25 -11.18 5.22
CA THR A 72 17.42 -12.05 5.04
C THR A 72 17.62 -12.35 3.57
N VAL A 73 18.81 -12.06 3.03
CA VAL A 73 19.17 -12.45 1.66
C VAL A 73 19.25 -13.97 1.59
N THR A 74 18.39 -14.58 0.77
CA THR A 74 18.37 -16.04 0.56
C THR A 74 19.10 -16.44 -0.72
N LYS A 75 19.19 -15.52 -1.70
CA LYS A 75 19.96 -15.71 -2.93
C LYS A 75 20.43 -14.35 -3.46
N ASP A 76 21.70 -14.25 -3.78
CA ASP A 76 22.30 -13.11 -4.49
C ASP A 76 22.93 -13.62 -5.79
N ALA A 77 22.42 -13.17 -6.93
CA ALA A 77 22.91 -13.48 -8.27
C ALA A 77 23.33 -12.19 -9.02
N GLY A 78 24.02 -11.28 -8.33
CA GLY A 78 24.46 -10.00 -8.87
C GLY A 78 23.34 -8.98 -8.92
N ALA A 79 22.79 -8.72 -10.09
CA ALA A 79 21.66 -7.79 -10.25
C ALA A 79 20.30 -8.36 -9.76
N VAL A 80 20.22 -9.66 -9.47
CA VAL A 80 18.99 -10.32 -9.00
C VAL A 80 19.19 -10.82 -7.59
N VAL A 81 18.32 -10.39 -6.65
CA VAL A 81 18.39 -10.77 -5.24
C VAL A 81 17.04 -11.24 -4.74
N THR A 82 17.03 -12.32 -3.98
CA THR A 82 15.84 -12.80 -3.28
C THR A 82 16.04 -12.66 -1.78
N LEU A 83 15.02 -12.13 -1.09
CA LEU A 83 14.99 -11.92 0.35
C LEU A 83 13.77 -12.60 0.98
N ASP A 84 13.96 -13.05 2.21
CA ASP A 84 12.87 -13.50 3.10
C ASP A 84 12.64 -12.43 4.16
N GLY A 85 11.40 -11.96 4.30
CA GLY A 85 11.01 -10.94 5.28
C GLY A 85 10.78 -11.49 6.67
N ASN A 86 10.88 -12.82 6.88
CA ASN A 86 10.80 -13.48 8.19
C ASN A 86 9.52 -13.11 8.99
N ALA A 87 8.40 -12.87 8.29
CA ALA A 87 7.15 -12.38 8.87
C ALA A 87 7.29 -11.05 9.65
N GLY A 88 8.37 -10.30 9.42
CA GLY A 88 8.61 -9.00 10.02
C GLY A 88 7.68 -7.92 9.45
N PHE A 89 7.69 -6.75 10.08
CA PHE A 89 6.95 -5.59 9.56
C PHE A 89 7.31 -5.33 8.10
N GLY A 90 6.31 -5.33 7.23
CA GLY A 90 6.49 -5.06 5.81
C GLY A 90 7.18 -3.72 5.55
N GLN A 91 6.94 -2.72 6.42
CA GLN A 91 7.58 -1.42 6.38
C GLN A 91 9.10 -1.49 6.58
N VAL A 92 9.57 -2.40 7.40
CA VAL A 92 11.01 -2.59 7.66
C VAL A 92 11.66 -3.38 6.53
N VAL A 93 11.12 -4.57 6.25
CA VAL A 93 11.75 -5.50 5.31
C VAL A 93 11.66 -5.03 3.86
N ALA A 94 10.61 -4.27 3.48
CA ALA A 94 10.52 -3.66 2.16
C ALA A 94 11.48 -2.45 2.03
N HIS A 95 11.63 -1.65 3.10
CA HIS A 95 12.63 -0.57 3.14
C HIS A 95 14.05 -1.12 2.86
N GLU A 96 14.44 -2.18 3.56
CA GLU A 96 15.73 -2.85 3.40
C GLU A 96 15.90 -3.46 2.00
N ALA A 97 14.86 -4.11 1.49
CA ALA A 97 14.85 -4.68 0.14
C ALA A 97 15.05 -3.59 -0.93
N MET A 98 14.40 -2.43 -0.77
CA MET A 98 14.58 -1.30 -1.70
C MET A 98 15.95 -0.65 -1.56
N GLN A 99 16.49 -0.50 -0.35
CA GLN A 99 17.87 -0.02 -0.16
C GLN A 99 18.88 -0.90 -0.93
N LEU A 100 18.82 -2.21 -0.73
CA LEU A 100 19.68 -3.15 -1.44
C LEU A 100 19.46 -3.09 -2.96
N GLY A 101 18.21 -2.99 -3.40
CA GLY A 101 17.86 -2.88 -4.81
C GLY A 101 18.41 -1.63 -5.47
N ILE A 102 18.34 -0.49 -4.79
CA ILE A 102 18.92 0.80 -5.23
C ILE A 102 20.44 0.67 -5.40
N GLU A 103 21.14 0.06 -4.44
CA GLU A 103 22.58 -0.17 -4.54
C GLU A 103 22.94 -1.06 -5.73
N LYS A 104 22.23 -2.18 -5.90
CA LYS A 104 22.42 -3.10 -7.03
C LYS A 104 22.12 -2.42 -8.38
N ALA A 105 21.05 -1.63 -8.48
CA ALA A 105 20.72 -0.93 -9.70
C ALA A 105 21.77 0.14 -10.07
N LYS A 106 22.31 0.86 -9.08
CA LYS A 106 23.42 1.80 -9.30
C LYS A 106 24.68 1.10 -9.80
N GLN A 107 24.96 -0.10 -9.29
CA GLN A 107 26.14 -0.87 -9.68
C GLN A 107 26.01 -1.51 -11.07
N HIS A 108 24.84 -2.07 -11.40
CA HIS A 108 24.63 -2.92 -12.59
C HIS A 108 23.81 -2.26 -13.71
N GLY A 109 23.29 -1.04 -13.49
CA GLY A 109 22.36 -0.37 -14.41
C GLY A 109 20.89 -0.79 -14.21
N MET A 110 20.66 -1.96 -13.60
CA MET A 110 19.34 -2.44 -13.19
C MET A 110 19.44 -3.43 -12.03
N ALA A 111 18.33 -3.65 -11.35
CA ALA A 111 18.20 -4.74 -10.37
C ALA A 111 16.81 -5.37 -10.42
N ALA A 112 16.71 -6.65 -10.05
CA ALA A 112 15.46 -7.32 -9.76
C ALA A 112 15.52 -7.83 -8.31
N ILE A 113 14.59 -7.36 -7.49
CA ILE A 113 14.52 -7.68 -6.06
C ILE A 113 13.24 -8.44 -5.80
N ALA A 114 13.34 -9.63 -5.26
CA ALA A 114 12.21 -10.47 -4.88
C ALA A 114 12.16 -10.61 -3.35
N LEU A 115 11.13 -10.05 -2.73
CA LEU A 115 10.84 -10.14 -1.29
C LEU A 115 9.65 -11.06 -1.08
N ARG A 116 9.81 -12.08 -0.24
CA ARG A 116 8.73 -12.98 0.17
C ARG A 116 8.54 -12.96 1.68
N ASN A 117 7.44 -13.54 2.16
CA ASN A 117 7.14 -13.71 3.57
C ASN A 117 7.30 -12.40 4.39
N ALA A 118 6.91 -11.27 3.79
CA ALA A 118 6.80 -10.00 4.48
C ALA A 118 5.38 -9.88 5.07
N HIS A 119 5.23 -9.38 6.28
CA HIS A 119 3.92 -8.90 6.73
C HIS A 119 3.51 -7.71 5.87
N HIS A 120 2.28 -7.22 5.98
CA HIS A 120 1.72 -6.16 5.13
C HIS A 120 2.72 -5.02 4.83
N VAL A 121 3.09 -4.86 3.56
CA VAL A 121 4.07 -3.86 3.10
C VAL A 121 3.49 -2.45 2.95
N GLY A 122 2.18 -2.30 3.17
CA GLY A 122 1.49 -1.02 3.15
C GLY A 122 1.28 -0.42 1.76
N ARG A 123 1.38 0.91 1.65
CA ARG A 123 1.28 1.63 0.37
C ARG A 123 2.52 1.39 -0.48
N ILE A 124 2.33 0.83 -1.66
CA ILE A 124 3.46 0.46 -2.54
C ILE A 124 4.18 1.69 -3.10
N GLY A 125 3.44 2.75 -3.38
CA GLY A 125 4.01 4.02 -3.85
C GLY A 125 5.10 4.58 -2.93
N TYR A 126 5.11 4.27 -1.65
CA TYR A 126 6.16 4.68 -0.72
C TYR A 126 7.53 4.07 -1.09
N TRP A 127 7.54 2.81 -1.49
CA TRP A 127 8.74 2.09 -1.93
C TRP A 127 9.20 2.57 -3.30
N ALA A 128 8.26 2.89 -4.17
CA ALA A 128 8.53 3.50 -5.46
C ALA A 128 9.12 4.92 -5.30
N GLU A 129 8.56 5.74 -4.39
CA GLU A 129 9.11 7.05 -4.04
C GLU A 129 10.54 6.95 -3.47
N GLN A 130 10.88 5.90 -2.70
CA GLN A 130 12.25 5.63 -2.23
C GLN A 130 13.22 5.41 -3.40
N CYS A 131 12.80 4.66 -4.43
CA CYS A 131 13.60 4.48 -5.66
C CYS A 131 13.71 5.79 -6.44
N ALA A 132 12.62 6.53 -6.60
CA ALA A 132 12.60 7.80 -7.32
C ALA A 132 13.49 8.87 -6.65
N ALA A 133 13.53 8.92 -5.31
CA ALA A 133 14.42 9.78 -4.55
C ALA A 133 15.91 9.47 -4.80
N ALA A 134 16.23 8.24 -5.22
CA ALA A 134 17.56 7.84 -5.64
C ALA A 134 17.83 8.07 -7.16
N GLY A 135 16.88 8.69 -7.89
CA GLY A 135 16.96 8.94 -9.33
C GLY A 135 16.67 7.71 -10.19
N LEU A 136 15.98 6.70 -9.66
CA LEU A 136 15.77 5.42 -10.32
C LEU A 136 14.28 5.21 -10.67
N ILE A 137 14.04 4.55 -11.79
CA ILE A 137 12.72 4.05 -12.19
C ILE A 137 12.49 2.74 -11.46
N SER A 138 11.25 2.47 -10.99
CA SER A 138 10.93 1.15 -10.45
C SER A 138 9.53 0.67 -10.83
N ILE A 139 9.39 -0.66 -10.91
CA ILE A 139 8.15 -1.37 -11.22
C ILE A 139 7.97 -2.44 -10.15
N HIS A 140 6.85 -2.40 -9.43
CA HIS A 140 6.56 -3.29 -8.31
C HIS A 140 5.33 -4.15 -8.62
N PHE A 141 5.49 -5.46 -8.55
CA PHE A 141 4.43 -6.46 -8.64
C PHE A 141 4.21 -7.04 -7.25
N VAL A 142 3.02 -6.88 -6.69
CA VAL A 142 2.74 -7.33 -5.32
C VAL A 142 1.61 -8.34 -5.31
N SER A 143 1.88 -9.49 -4.67
CA SER A 143 0.86 -10.47 -4.30
C SER A 143 0.41 -10.21 -2.87
N VAL A 144 -0.91 -10.09 -2.68
CA VAL A 144 -1.54 -9.95 -1.35
C VAL A 144 -2.05 -11.30 -0.93
N ILE A 145 -1.42 -11.87 0.08
CA ILE A 145 -1.67 -13.20 0.62
C ILE A 145 -2.51 -13.07 1.89
N GLY A 146 -3.58 -13.80 1.95
CA GLY A 146 -4.59 -13.77 3.01
C GLY A 146 -5.91 -14.29 2.47
N ASP A 147 -7.01 -13.95 3.12
CA ASP A 147 -8.34 -14.31 2.64
C ASP A 147 -8.61 -13.68 1.27
N PRO A 148 -8.94 -14.49 0.25
CA PRO A 148 -9.21 -13.98 -1.08
C PRO A 148 -10.46 -13.08 -1.05
N MET A 149 -10.39 -11.94 -1.74
CA MET A 149 -11.48 -10.97 -1.79
C MET A 149 -11.85 -10.51 -3.19
N VAL A 150 -11.08 -10.89 -4.21
CA VAL A 150 -11.28 -10.48 -5.60
C VAL A 150 -11.59 -11.68 -6.47
N ALA A 151 -12.66 -11.60 -7.28
CA ALA A 151 -13.04 -12.64 -8.24
C ALA A 151 -12.24 -12.51 -9.52
N PRO A 152 -11.84 -13.63 -10.16
CA PRO A 152 -11.30 -13.63 -11.51
C PRO A 152 -12.36 -13.18 -12.53
N PHE A 153 -11.91 -12.70 -13.68
CA PHE A 153 -12.84 -12.31 -14.73
C PHE A 153 -13.78 -13.48 -15.13
N ARG A 154 -15.08 -13.25 -15.07
CA ARG A 154 -16.17 -14.25 -15.23
C ARG A 154 -16.27 -15.28 -14.10
N GLY A 155 -15.44 -15.18 -13.06
CA GLY A 155 -15.58 -15.97 -11.84
C GLY A 155 -16.75 -15.46 -10.99
N LYS A 156 -17.23 -16.32 -10.11
CA LYS A 156 -18.37 -16.03 -9.21
C LYS A 156 -17.99 -16.03 -7.75
N ASP A 157 -16.72 -16.25 -7.42
CA ASP A 157 -16.17 -16.27 -6.08
C ASP A 157 -14.75 -15.67 -6.05
N SER A 158 -14.31 -15.30 -4.87
CA SER A 158 -12.98 -14.72 -4.64
C SER A 158 -11.87 -15.75 -4.83
N ARG A 159 -10.74 -15.37 -5.46
CA ARG A 159 -9.58 -16.23 -5.68
C ARG A 159 -8.24 -15.58 -5.35
N PHE A 160 -8.17 -14.27 -5.25
CA PHE A 160 -6.93 -13.55 -4.95
C PHE A 160 -7.20 -12.24 -4.21
N GLY A 161 -6.12 -11.63 -3.70
CA GLY A 161 -6.15 -10.33 -3.06
C GLY A 161 -6.30 -9.18 -4.05
N THR A 162 -6.03 -7.97 -3.60
CA THR A 162 -6.12 -6.75 -4.43
C THR A 162 -4.90 -6.53 -5.33
N ASN A 163 -3.85 -7.31 -5.15
CA ASN A 163 -2.65 -7.46 -5.99
C ASN A 163 -2.23 -6.17 -6.73
N PRO A 164 -1.63 -5.20 -6.04
CA PRO A 164 -1.32 -3.91 -6.64
C PRO A 164 -0.14 -3.96 -7.60
N LEU A 165 -0.18 -3.06 -8.59
CA LEU A 165 0.93 -2.69 -9.44
C LEU A 165 1.32 -1.26 -9.13
N CYS A 166 2.64 -1.01 -9.01
CA CYS A 166 3.15 0.35 -8.86
C CYS A 166 4.32 0.59 -9.82
N VAL A 167 4.34 1.76 -10.43
CA VAL A 167 5.43 2.19 -11.32
C VAL A 167 5.77 3.64 -10.99
N VAL A 168 7.05 3.95 -10.92
CA VAL A 168 7.53 5.32 -10.74
C VAL A 168 8.57 5.69 -11.79
N PHE A 169 8.49 6.95 -12.25
CA PHE A 169 9.52 7.59 -13.05
C PHE A 169 9.95 8.89 -12.36
N PRO A 170 11.24 9.04 -11.99
CA PRO A 170 11.74 10.24 -11.32
C PRO A 170 11.71 11.45 -12.26
N ARG A 171 11.40 12.65 -11.74
CA ARG A 171 11.36 13.91 -12.48
C ARG A 171 12.17 14.95 -11.73
N GLU A 172 13.06 15.64 -12.42
CA GLU A 172 13.84 16.72 -11.83
C GLU A 172 12.95 17.93 -11.52
N GLY A 173 13.01 18.43 -10.28
CA GLY A 173 12.26 19.62 -9.85
C GLY A 173 10.75 19.45 -9.74
N HIS A 174 10.22 18.24 -9.95
CA HIS A 174 8.79 17.93 -9.91
C HIS A 174 8.52 16.67 -9.09
N PRO A 175 7.28 16.48 -8.59
CA PRO A 175 6.86 15.18 -8.09
C PRO A 175 7.08 14.09 -9.17
N PRO A 176 7.51 12.88 -8.77
CA PRO A 176 7.69 11.79 -9.74
C PRO A 176 6.37 11.44 -10.42
N LEU A 177 6.44 10.92 -11.65
CA LEU A 177 5.28 10.22 -12.19
C LEU A 177 5.09 8.95 -11.37
N LEU A 178 3.96 8.82 -10.70
CA LEU A 178 3.66 7.71 -9.82
C LEU A 178 2.33 7.08 -10.21
N LEU A 179 2.39 5.82 -10.60
CA LEU A 179 1.24 4.94 -10.77
C LEU A 179 1.23 3.98 -9.59
N ASP A 180 0.23 4.09 -8.71
CA ASP A 180 0.07 3.20 -7.53
C ASP A 180 -1.40 2.86 -7.35
N TYR A 181 -1.78 1.62 -7.73
CA TYR A 181 -3.18 1.19 -7.69
C TYR A 181 -3.34 -0.31 -7.43
N ALA A 182 -4.43 -0.65 -6.74
CA ALA A 182 -4.92 -2.03 -6.68
C ALA A 182 -5.51 -2.47 -8.03
N THR A 183 -5.40 -3.74 -8.36
CA THR A 183 -6.03 -4.30 -9.57
C THR A 183 -7.53 -4.56 -9.41
N SER A 184 -8.07 -4.40 -8.20
CA SER A 184 -9.52 -4.38 -7.96
C SER A 184 -10.16 -3.05 -8.41
N ALA A 185 -11.44 -3.10 -8.82
CA ALA A 185 -12.19 -1.92 -9.28
C ALA A 185 -12.43 -0.89 -8.17
N ILE A 186 -12.46 -1.35 -6.91
CA ILE A 186 -12.58 -0.52 -5.71
C ILE A 186 -11.73 -1.13 -4.61
N ALA A 187 -11.15 -0.30 -3.75
CA ALA A 187 -10.44 -0.78 -2.57
C ALA A 187 -11.41 -1.35 -1.52
N PHE A 188 -11.04 -2.44 -0.84
CA PHE A 188 -11.85 -3.05 0.23
C PHE A 188 -12.23 -2.04 1.32
N GLY A 189 -11.31 -1.18 1.75
CA GLY A 189 -11.62 -0.14 2.74
C GLY A 189 -12.70 0.84 2.30
N LYS A 190 -12.83 1.13 0.99
CA LYS A 190 -13.89 1.99 0.47
C LYS A 190 -15.27 1.33 0.56
N THR A 191 -15.36 0.00 0.40
CA THR A 191 -16.65 -0.71 0.59
C THR A 191 -17.11 -0.65 2.03
N ARG A 192 -16.19 -0.74 3.01
CA ARG A 192 -16.50 -0.58 4.43
C ARG A 192 -17.02 0.82 4.75
N VAL A 193 -16.40 1.86 4.21
CA VAL A 193 -16.84 3.24 4.39
C VAL A 193 -18.24 3.46 3.79
N ALA A 194 -18.49 2.96 2.57
CA ALA A 194 -19.79 3.04 1.92
C ALA A 194 -20.88 2.32 2.74
N TRP A 195 -20.56 1.13 3.25
CA TRP A 195 -21.49 0.37 4.12
C TRP A 195 -21.86 1.13 5.39
N HIS A 196 -20.88 1.69 6.11
CA HIS A 196 -21.15 2.48 7.31
C HIS A 196 -21.99 3.74 7.03
N LYS A 197 -21.89 4.29 5.82
CA LYS A 197 -22.69 5.45 5.39
C LYS A 197 -24.06 5.08 4.82
N GLY A 198 -24.32 3.79 4.57
CA GLY A 198 -25.53 3.35 3.86
C GLY A 198 -25.55 3.76 2.39
N GLU A 199 -24.40 3.98 1.78
CA GLU A 199 -24.22 4.39 0.38
C GLU A 199 -23.92 3.19 -0.51
N ALA A 200 -24.45 3.18 -1.74
CA ALA A 200 -24.08 2.20 -2.76
C ALA A 200 -22.69 2.50 -3.34
N VAL A 201 -21.98 1.47 -3.79
CA VAL A 201 -20.76 1.65 -4.60
C VAL A 201 -21.11 1.73 -6.08
N ALA A 202 -20.13 2.16 -6.89
CA ALA A 202 -20.32 2.23 -8.34
C ALA A 202 -20.64 0.85 -8.94
N PRO A 203 -21.47 0.75 -9.98
CA PRO A 203 -21.71 -0.49 -10.73
C PRO A 203 -20.40 -1.07 -11.28
N GLY A 204 -20.33 -2.40 -11.35
CA GLY A 204 -19.15 -3.10 -11.88
C GLY A 204 -18.02 -3.29 -10.89
N CYS A 205 -18.23 -2.98 -9.60
CA CYS A 205 -17.24 -3.16 -8.53
C CYS A 205 -17.41 -4.47 -7.76
N LEU A 206 -18.64 -4.98 -7.64
CA LEU A 206 -18.98 -6.07 -6.72
C LEU A 206 -19.85 -7.14 -7.38
N ILE A 207 -19.71 -8.36 -6.85
CA ILE A 207 -20.69 -9.44 -6.98
C ILE A 207 -21.12 -9.93 -5.60
N ASP A 208 -22.36 -10.41 -5.48
CA ASP A 208 -22.87 -11.03 -4.27
C ASP A 208 -22.37 -12.49 -4.09
N ALA A 209 -22.77 -13.15 -3.02
CA ALA A 209 -22.40 -14.53 -2.72
C ALA A 209 -22.92 -15.57 -3.76
N LYS A 210 -23.81 -15.17 -4.68
CA LYS A 210 -24.29 -16.00 -5.79
C LYS A 210 -23.54 -15.68 -7.10
N GLY A 211 -22.59 -14.74 -7.05
CA GLY A 211 -21.85 -14.27 -8.22
C GLY A 211 -22.64 -13.35 -9.13
N LEU A 212 -23.69 -12.69 -8.62
CA LEU A 212 -24.50 -11.73 -9.37
C LEU A 212 -23.98 -10.30 -9.11
N PRO A 213 -23.94 -9.42 -10.14
CA PRO A 213 -23.55 -8.03 -9.98
C PRO A 213 -24.41 -7.32 -8.93
N THR A 214 -23.75 -6.54 -8.07
CA THR A 214 -24.41 -5.73 -7.04
C THR A 214 -23.67 -4.41 -6.82
N THR A 215 -24.38 -3.42 -6.24
CA THR A 215 -23.80 -2.16 -5.75
C THR A 215 -23.85 -2.07 -4.22
N ASP A 216 -24.37 -3.10 -3.55
CA ASP A 216 -24.50 -3.14 -2.10
C ASP A 216 -23.14 -3.50 -1.44
N PRO A 217 -22.50 -2.56 -0.71
CA PRO A 217 -21.23 -2.82 -0.06
C PRO A 217 -21.32 -3.83 1.10
N ALA A 218 -22.51 -4.12 1.62
CA ALA A 218 -22.72 -5.09 2.70
C ALA A 218 -22.21 -6.49 2.32
N VAL A 219 -22.21 -6.84 1.02
CA VAL A 219 -21.70 -8.13 0.53
C VAL A 219 -20.23 -8.37 0.83
N MET A 220 -19.46 -7.32 1.14
CA MET A 220 -18.05 -7.42 1.54
C MET A 220 -17.85 -7.37 3.05
N GLN A 221 -18.91 -7.16 3.83
CA GLN A 221 -18.82 -6.93 5.28
C GLN A 221 -19.55 -7.97 6.09
N THR A 222 -20.56 -8.63 5.52
CA THR A 222 -21.44 -9.57 6.20
C THR A 222 -21.51 -10.90 5.46
N SER A 223 -21.40 -12.01 6.20
CA SER A 223 -21.52 -13.36 5.63
C SER A 223 -22.96 -13.67 5.20
N PRO A 224 -23.17 -14.37 4.07
CA PRO A 224 -22.14 -14.90 3.17
C PRO A 224 -21.50 -13.82 2.31
N LEU A 225 -20.16 -13.82 2.26
CA LEU A 225 -19.41 -12.78 1.53
C LEU A 225 -19.56 -12.93 0.01
N GLY A 226 -19.60 -11.77 -0.65
CA GLY A 226 -19.44 -11.63 -2.10
C GLY A 226 -17.97 -11.46 -2.49
N ALA A 227 -17.71 -10.76 -3.60
CA ALA A 227 -16.37 -10.47 -4.06
C ALA A 227 -16.25 -9.10 -4.73
N LEU A 228 -15.07 -8.51 -4.63
CA LEU A 228 -14.65 -7.40 -5.47
C LEU A 228 -14.45 -7.90 -6.91
N LEU A 229 -14.64 -7.02 -7.90
CA LEU A 229 -14.27 -7.24 -9.28
C LEU A 229 -12.96 -6.51 -9.61
N THR A 230 -12.28 -6.95 -10.68
CA THR A 230 -11.09 -6.26 -11.19
C THR A 230 -11.48 -5.04 -12.04
N PHE A 231 -10.67 -3.95 -11.98
CA PHE A 231 -10.89 -2.79 -12.85
C PHE A 231 -10.79 -3.19 -14.33
N ALA A 232 -11.48 -2.48 -15.20
CA ALA A 232 -11.46 -2.75 -16.65
C ALA A 232 -11.59 -4.25 -17.01
N GLN A 233 -12.32 -5.02 -16.20
CA GLN A 233 -12.68 -6.43 -16.46
C GLN A 233 -11.45 -7.34 -16.69
N HIS A 234 -11.34 -7.96 -17.87
CA HIS A 234 -10.25 -8.89 -18.20
C HIS A 234 -8.85 -8.28 -18.17
N LYS A 235 -8.72 -6.95 -18.38
CA LYS A 235 -7.41 -6.26 -18.34
C LYS A 235 -6.87 -6.20 -16.92
N GLY A 236 -7.70 -5.78 -15.97
CA GLY A 236 -7.36 -5.77 -14.55
C GLY A 236 -7.14 -7.19 -14.01
N TYR A 237 -7.94 -8.18 -14.45
CA TYR A 237 -7.72 -9.58 -14.11
C TYR A 237 -6.36 -10.09 -14.61
N ALA A 238 -5.97 -9.76 -15.83
CA ALA A 238 -4.65 -10.15 -16.34
C ALA A 238 -3.52 -9.54 -15.51
N LEU A 239 -3.62 -8.26 -15.13
CA LEU A 239 -2.64 -7.61 -14.25
C LEU A 239 -2.62 -8.23 -12.85
N ALA A 240 -3.79 -8.50 -12.26
CA ALA A 240 -3.89 -9.17 -10.96
C ALA A 240 -3.19 -10.53 -10.97
N THR A 241 -3.39 -11.31 -12.05
CA THR A 241 -2.74 -12.60 -12.22
C THR A 241 -1.22 -12.46 -12.35
N LEU A 242 -0.75 -11.46 -13.11
CA LEU A 242 0.70 -11.20 -13.23
C LEU A 242 1.30 -10.75 -11.88
N CYS A 243 0.61 -9.90 -11.12
CA CYS A 243 1.06 -9.54 -9.77
C CYS A 243 1.13 -10.74 -8.84
N GLU A 244 0.17 -11.67 -8.91
CA GLU A 244 0.19 -12.91 -8.15
C GLU A 244 1.39 -13.80 -8.52
N VAL A 245 1.64 -13.99 -9.82
CA VAL A 245 2.70 -14.87 -10.30
C VAL A 245 4.08 -14.24 -10.11
N LEU A 246 4.27 -12.98 -10.47
CA LEU A 246 5.56 -12.30 -10.36
C LEU A 246 5.86 -11.92 -8.91
N GLY A 247 4.89 -11.40 -8.17
CA GLY A 247 5.05 -11.06 -6.77
C GLY A 247 5.18 -12.30 -5.87
N GLY A 248 4.27 -13.26 -6.02
CA GLY A 248 4.20 -14.46 -5.20
C GLY A 248 5.11 -15.58 -5.69
N ALA A 249 4.74 -16.25 -6.77
CA ALA A 249 5.42 -17.48 -7.20
C ALA A 249 6.90 -17.25 -7.58
N LEU A 250 7.21 -16.18 -8.34
CA LEU A 250 8.58 -15.89 -8.78
C LEU A 250 9.50 -15.53 -7.61
N SER A 251 9.00 -14.89 -6.56
CA SER A 251 9.78 -14.57 -5.36
C SER A 251 10.13 -15.81 -4.53
N GLY A 252 9.58 -16.98 -4.88
CA GLY A 252 9.67 -18.20 -4.08
C GLY A 252 8.79 -18.16 -2.84
N GLY A 253 7.85 -17.19 -2.79
CA GLY A 253 6.80 -17.10 -1.79
C GLY A 253 5.57 -17.92 -2.18
N GLN A 254 4.51 -17.75 -1.42
CA GLN A 254 3.25 -18.42 -1.66
C GLN A 254 2.35 -17.60 -2.58
N THR A 255 1.35 -18.23 -3.16
CA THR A 255 0.23 -17.59 -3.82
C THR A 255 -1.03 -17.73 -2.97
N THR A 256 -2.03 -16.92 -3.20
CA THR A 256 -3.32 -16.95 -2.47
C THR A 256 -3.95 -18.35 -2.47
N HIS A 257 -3.69 -19.16 -3.50
CA HIS A 257 -4.15 -20.56 -3.55
C HIS A 257 -3.63 -21.41 -2.37
N GLN A 258 -2.37 -21.25 -1.96
CA GLN A 258 -1.77 -21.97 -0.85
C GLN A 258 -2.20 -21.36 0.49
N GLU A 259 -2.20 -20.06 0.59
CA GLU A 259 -2.54 -19.32 1.79
C GLU A 259 -4.01 -19.46 2.19
N SER A 260 -4.94 -19.51 1.25
CA SER A 260 -6.34 -19.76 1.55
C SER A 260 -6.59 -21.06 2.30
N LEU A 261 -5.58 -21.92 2.38
CA LEU A 261 -5.60 -23.18 3.14
C LEU A 261 -4.96 -23.05 4.53
N GLN A 262 -4.23 -21.97 4.82
CA GLN A 262 -3.33 -21.89 5.98
C GLN A 262 -3.51 -20.64 6.85
N THR A 263 -4.11 -19.56 6.35
CA THR A 263 -4.14 -18.28 7.07
C THR A 263 -5.40 -18.09 7.91
N SER A 264 -5.22 -17.38 9.02
CA SER A 264 -6.32 -16.77 9.75
C SER A 264 -6.67 -15.42 9.11
N VAL A 265 -7.93 -15.00 9.24
CA VAL A 265 -8.46 -13.68 8.86
C VAL A 265 -7.71 -12.47 9.48
N ASP A 266 -6.75 -12.74 10.33
CA ASP A 266 -6.08 -11.73 11.16
C ASP A 266 -4.69 -11.34 10.66
N ALA A 267 -4.23 -11.91 9.53
CA ALA A 267 -2.91 -11.62 8.97
C ALA A 267 -2.97 -11.30 7.48
N ILE A 268 -2.20 -10.31 7.07
CA ILE A 268 -1.95 -9.97 5.67
C ILE A 268 -0.47 -10.14 5.43
N PHE A 269 -0.13 -11.05 4.52
CA PHE A 269 1.25 -11.19 4.03
C PHE A 269 1.37 -10.65 2.62
N ASN A 270 2.57 -10.23 2.28
CA ASN A 270 2.89 -9.81 0.92
C ASN A 270 4.14 -10.51 0.42
N CYS A 271 4.12 -10.77 -0.88
CA CYS A 271 5.30 -11.01 -1.66
C CYS A 271 5.41 -9.93 -2.73
N MET A 272 6.61 -9.46 -3.01
CA MET A 272 6.84 -8.36 -3.93
C MET A 272 8.07 -8.65 -4.80
N THR A 273 7.91 -8.51 -6.11
CA THR A 273 9.04 -8.46 -7.03
C THR A 273 9.13 -7.06 -7.61
N THR A 274 10.29 -6.44 -7.46
CA THR A 274 10.57 -5.09 -7.94
C THR A 274 11.66 -5.11 -8.99
N VAL A 275 11.43 -4.47 -10.13
CA VAL A 275 12.45 -4.17 -11.13
C VAL A 275 12.84 -2.71 -10.97
N ILE A 276 14.14 -2.44 -10.78
CA ILE A 276 14.68 -1.09 -10.62
C ILE A 276 15.62 -0.82 -11.79
N LEU A 277 15.44 0.32 -12.44
CA LEU A 277 16.19 0.69 -13.63
C LEU A 277 16.91 2.02 -13.40
N ARG A 278 18.17 2.09 -13.81
CA ARG A 278 18.95 3.31 -13.83
C ARG A 278 18.76 4.01 -15.19
N PRO A 279 18.17 5.21 -15.25
CA PRO A 279 17.83 5.85 -16.53
C PRO A 279 19.01 6.04 -17.48
N ASP A 280 20.17 6.40 -16.94
CA ASP A 280 21.41 6.64 -17.71
C ASP A 280 22.10 5.34 -18.20
N ALA A 281 21.57 4.17 -17.85
CA ALA A 281 21.96 2.90 -18.46
C ALA A 281 21.34 2.68 -19.85
N PHE A 282 20.38 3.55 -20.23
CA PHE A 282 19.75 3.58 -21.55
C PHE A 282 20.31 4.72 -22.37
N ASP A 283 20.39 4.56 -23.69
CA ASP A 283 20.76 5.63 -24.62
C ASP A 283 19.58 6.61 -24.83
N ALA A 284 19.24 7.35 -23.78
CA ALA A 284 18.05 8.21 -23.71
C ALA A 284 18.40 9.60 -23.14
N LEU A 285 19.31 10.31 -23.84
CA LEU A 285 19.89 11.59 -23.40
C LEU A 285 18.83 12.65 -23.07
N ASP A 286 17.69 12.65 -23.75
CA ASP A 286 16.64 13.66 -23.59
C ASP A 286 15.39 13.14 -22.86
N SER A 287 15.47 12.02 -22.13
CA SER A 287 14.28 11.39 -21.54
C SER A 287 13.49 12.31 -20.60
N GLN A 288 14.16 13.13 -19.79
CA GLN A 288 13.51 14.12 -18.91
C GLN A 288 12.79 15.19 -19.72
N ALA A 289 13.44 15.79 -20.72
CA ALA A 289 12.84 16.83 -21.55
C ALA A 289 11.63 16.29 -22.35
N GLN A 290 11.74 15.05 -22.88
CA GLN A 290 10.63 14.39 -23.58
C GLN A 290 9.46 14.09 -22.63
N THR A 291 9.74 13.65 -21.41
CA THR A 291 8.71 13.40 -20.40
C THR A 291 7.97 14.69 -20.04
N GLU A 292 8.67 15.79 -19.78
CA GLU A 292 8.05 17.07 -19.45
C GLU A 292 7.23 17.63 -20.62
N ALA A 293 7.75 17.55 -21.86
CA ALA A 293 7.02 17.96 -23.05
C ALA A 293 5.73 17.14 -23.24
N PHE A 294 5.78 15.83 -23.01
CA PHE A 294 4.61 14.97 -23.11
C PHE A 294 3.56 15.30 -22.04
N ILE A 295 3.98 15.50 -20.78
CA ILE A 295 3.07 15.89 -19.70
C ILE A 295 2.41 17.23 -20.00
N ALA A 296 3.22 18.21 -20.42
CA ALA A 296 2.72 19.54 -20.79
C ALA A 296 1.68 19.45 -21.92
N TRP A 297 1.95 18.63 -22.93
CA TRP A 297 1.01 18.38 -24.01
C TRP A 297 -0.30 17.73 -23.54
N CYS A 298 -0.23 16.73 -22.65
CA CYS A 298 -1.42 16.12 -22.07
C CYS A 298 -2.26 17.14 -21.29
N LYS A 299 -1.61 18.03 -20.52
CA LYS A 299 -2.30 19.07 -19.73
C LYS A 299 -2.94 20.17 -20.57
N GLN A 300 -2.57 20.31 -21.84
CA GLN A 300 -3.24 21.21 -22.78
C GLN A 300 -4.58 20.66 -23.31
N SER A 301 -4.94 19.40 -22.97
CA SER A 301 -6.25 18.88 -23.31
C SER A 301 -7.36 19.74 -22.70
N PRO A 302 -8.41 20.11 -23.45
CA PRO A 302 -9.53 20.87 -22.90
C PRO A 302 -10.12 20.15 -21.69
N HIS A 303 -10.36 20.88 -20.62
CA HIS A 303 -10.88 20.37 -19.36
C HIS A 303 -11.80 21.40 -18.69
N ASP A 304 -12.62 20.98 -17.76
CA ASP A 304 -13.42 21.89 -16.94
C ASP A 304 -12.51 22.69 -16.00
N ALA A 305 -12.89 23.93 -15.69
CA ALA A 305 -12.04 24.86 -14.93
C ALA A 305 -11.71 24.36 -13.51
N ASP A 306 -12.62 23.57 -12.90
CA ASP A 306 -12.53 22.98 -11.57
C ASP A 306 -11.96 21.54 -11.57
N ALA A 307 -11.67 20.98 -12.77
CA ALA A 307 -11.17 19.61 -12.93
C ALA A 307 -9.98 19.56 -13.90
N PRO A 308 -8.82 20.16 -13.55
CA PRO A 308 -7.64 20.19 -14.43
C PRO A 308 -7.09 18.78 -14.66
N VAL A 309 -6.46 18.58 -15.82
CA VAL A 309 -5.73 17.33 -16.11
C VAL A 309 -4.52 17.25 -15.17
N LEU A 310 -4.49 16.19 -14.39
CA LEU A 310 -3.38 15.87 -13.48
C LEU A 310 -2.47 14.80 -14.11
N ALA A 311 -1.17 14.96 -13.94
CA ALA A 311 -0.22 13.88 -14.19
C ALA A 311 -0.28 12.85 -13.04
N PRO A 312 0.02 11.56 -13.30
CA PRO A 312 0.10 10.55 -12.24
C PRO A 312 1.07 10.98 -11.12
N GLY A 313 0.64 10.91 -9.86
CA GLY A 313 1.40 11.35 -8.69
C GLY A 313 1.10 12.78 -8.23
N GLU A 314 0.51 13.64 -9.06
CA GLU A 314 0.17 15.00 -8.65
C GLU A 314 -0.97 15.06 -7.63
N TRP A 315 -1.91 14.10 -7.69
CA TRP A 315 -2.97 13.99 -6.70
C TRP A 315 -2.41 13.66 -5.31
N GLU A 316 -1.44 12.74 -5.22
CA GLU A 316 -0.75 12.38 -3.98
C GLU A 316 0.06 13.56 -3.44
N ALA A 317 0.76 14.30 -4.31
CA ALA A 317 1.54 15.47 -3.94
C ALA A 317 0.63 16.59 -3.38
N ALA A 318 -0.49 16.89 -4.04
CA ALA A 318 -1.47 17.88 -3.59
C ALA A 318 -2.11 17.49 -2.24
N ASN A 319 -2.46 16.21 -2.05
CA ASN A 319 -2.95 15.72 -0.76
C ASN A 319 -1.91 15.89 0.35
N ARG A 320 -0.63 15.58 0.06
CA ARG A 320 0.46 15.72 1.03
C ARG A 320 0.60 17.18 1.48
N GLU A 321 0.62 18.12 0.57
CA GLU A 321 0.69 19.54 0.87
C GLU A 321 -0.52 20.01 1.70
N ALA A 322 -1.73 19.67 1.27
CA ALA A 322 -2.95 20.04 1.96
C ALA A 322 -3.02 19.43 3.38
N ARG A 323 -2.65 18.15 3.54
CA ARG A 323 -2.72 17.46 4.84
C ARG A 323 -1.58 17.85 5.79
N LEU A 324 -0.44 18.27 5.29
CA LEU A 324 0.60 18.90 6.12
C LEU A 324 0.14 20.24 6.68
N ALA A 325 -0.55 21.04 5.88
CA ALA A 325 -1.07 22.34 6.30
C ALA A 325 -2.31 22.25 7.20
N GLN A 326 -3.23 21.31 6.93
CA GLN A 326 -4.56 21.25 7.56
C GLN A 326 -4.71 20.11 8.56
N GLY A 327 -3.72 19.24 8.69
CA GLY A 327 -3.78 18.00 9.47
C GLY A 327 -4.36 16.81 8.69
N ILE A 328 -4.03 15.61 9.14
CA ILE A 328 -4.49 14.31 8.63
C ILE A 328 -5.93 14.09 9.12
N PRO A 329 -6.91 13.86 8.22
CA PRO A 329 -8.28 13.56 8.63
C PRO A 329 -8.40 12.08 9.04
N LEU A 330 -9.02 11.83 10.20
CA LEU A 330 -9.40 10.49 10.65
C LEU A 330 -10.87 10.52 11.05
N ASP A 331 -11.63 9.53 10.64
CA ASP A 331 -13.00 9.36 11.14
C ASP A 331 -13.01 8.90 12.60
N ALA A 332 -14.09 9.20 13.32
CA ALA A 332 -14.20 8.90 14.74
C ALA A 332 -14.06 7.40 15.06
N GLY A 333 -14.59 6.53 14.21
CA GLY A 333 -14.52 5.07 14.39
C GLY A 333 -13.10 4.55 14.26
N SER A 334 -12.37 4.99 13.24
CA SER A 334 -10.95 4.65 13.06
C SER A 334 -10.11 5.14 14.24
N TRP A 335 -10.32 6.36 14.71
CA TRP A 335 -9.61 6.88 15.86
C TRP A 335 -9.91 6.10 17.15
N GLN A 336 -11.17 5.75 17.40
CA GLN A 336 -11.56 4.93 18.53
C GLN A 336 -10.89 3.54 18.49
N ALA A 337 -10.84 2.89 17.32
CA ALA A 337 -10.19 1.60 17.15
C ALA A 337 -8.67 1.69 17.41
N ILE A 338 -8.01 2.76 16.95
CA ILE A 338 -6.59 3.03 17.21
C ILE A 338 -6.37 3.23 18.72
N CYS A 339 -7.21 4.02 19.38
CA CYS A 339 -7.12 4.24 20.82
C CYS A 339 -7.33 2.94 21.63
N ALA A 340 -8.24 2.08 21.21
CA ALA A 340 -8.45 0.78 21.83
C ALA A 340 -7.19 -0.09 21.70
N ALA A 341 -6.65 -0.25 20.50
CA ALA A 341 -5.41 -0.98 20.25
C ALA A 341 -4.22 -0.42 21.07
N ALA A 342 -4.13 0.91 21.22
CA ALA A 342 -3.08 1.55 22.01
C ALA A 342 -3.21 1.21 23.51
N ARG A 343 -4.43 1.16 24.05
CA ARG A 343 -4.68 0.73 25.43
C ARG A 343 -4.37 -0.75 25.63
N ASP A 344 -4.71 -1.59 24.66
CA ASP A 344 -4.42 -3.04 24.71
C ASP A 344 -2.93 -3.32 24.80
N VAL A 345 -2.06 -2.46 24.24
CA VAL A 345 -0.60 -2.55 24.37
C VAL A 345 -0.03 -1.80 25.58
N GLY A 346 -0.89 -1.24 26.44
CA GLY A 346 -0.49 -0.58 27.68
C GLY A 346 -0.05 0.88 27.54
N LEU A 347 -0.42 1.56 26.45
CA LEU A 347 -0.11 2.98 26.28
C LEU A 347 -0.89 3.84 27.28
N SER A 348 -0.21 4.72 28.02
CA SER A 348 -0.83 5.55 29.05
C SER A 348 -1.63 6.72 28.46
N GLU A 349 -2.60 7.24 29.24
CA GLU A 349 -3.47 8.36 28.82
C GLU A 349 -2.65 9.63 28.44
N SER A 350 -1.47 9.84 29.02
CA SER A 350 -0.61 10.98 28.68
C SER A 350 -0.15 11.00 27.22
N HIS A 351 -0.15 9.85 26.53
CA HIS A 351 0.17 9.76 25.10
C HIS A 351 -1.00 10.24 24.25
N PHE A 352 -2.24 9.97 24.66
CA PHE A 352 -3.44 10.47 23.99
C PHE A 352 -3.57 11.99 24.16
N ASP A 353 -3.16 12.54 25.31
CA ASP A 353 -3.15 13.98 25.56
C ASP A 353 -2.21 14.77 24.63
N ARG A 354 -1.15 14.14 24.15
CA ARG A 354 -0.20 14.73 23.20
C ARG A 354 -0.67 14.63 21.76
N CYS A 355 -1.54 13.68 21.44
CA CYS A 355 -2.10 13.47 20.10
C CYS A 355 -3.60 13.83 20.10
N ARG A 356 -3.89 15.13 20.24
CA ARG A 356 -5.28 15.62 20.23
C ARG A 356 -5.70 16.08 18.84
N PRO A 357 -6.98 15.91 18.51
CA PRO A 357 -7.53 16.55 17.32
C PRO A 357 -7.28 18.06 17.33
N LEU A 358 -7.06 18.60 16.14
CA LEU A 358 -7.05 20.05 15.93
C LEU A 358 -8.45 20.61 16.25
N ALA A 359 -8.51 21.81 16.84
CA ALA A 359 -9.74 22.48 17.24
C ALA A 359 -10.62 22.88 16.05
#